data_70ae90ba85a1cd333da4d86d397803b8
#
_entry.id   70ae90ba85a1cd333da4d86d397803b8
#
_cell.length_a   1.000
_cell.length_b   1.000
_cell.length_c   1.000
_cell.angle_alpha   90.00
_cell.angle_beta   90.00
_cell.angle_gamma   90.00
#
_symmetry.space_group_name_H-M   'P 1'
#
loop_
_entity.id
_entity.type
_entity.pdbx_description
1 polymer ?
#
loop_
_entity_poly.entity_id
_entity_poly.type
_entity_poly.pdbx_seq_one_letter_code
_entity_poly.pdbx_strand_id
1 'polypeptide(L)'
;MKRYRIEFEIFEGQGGQLAREGDEIIYPDKFETLGICAWMYRCDGQHSYQVGQRFRYPEDTGRLCPWLLSAMDNMIQALRFGGTLPWMYEGTRYEKVIDPDGITTEFVHCPDPASGIVVKLIRTAIED
;
A
#
# COMPACT_ATOMS: atom_id res chain seq x y z
N MET A 1 -19.49 15.98 -12.02
CA MET A 1 -18.14 15.60 -11.54
C MET A 1 -17.99 14.10 -11.57
N LYS A 2 -16.89 13.61 -12.14
CA LYS A 2 -16.64 12.17 -12.13
C LYS A 2 -16.39 11.66 -10.73
N ARG A 3 -16.88 10.46 -10.45
CA ARG A 3 -16.58 9.76 -9.21
C ARG A 3 -15.57 8.66 -9.47
N TYR A 4 -14.75 8.37 -8.47
CA TYR A 4 -13.69 7.38 -8.59
C TYR A 4 -13.68 6.46 -7.39
N ARG A 5 -13.40 5.18 -7.65
CA ARG A 5 -13.13 4.19 -6.62
C ARG A 5 -11.61 4.05 -6.47
N ILE A 6 -11.13 4.04 -5.24
CA ILE A 6 -9.72 3.89 -4.93
C ILE A 6 -9.50 2.54 -4.26
N GLU A 7 -8.55 1.79 -4.77
CA GLU A 7 -8.12 0.52 -4.17
C GLU A 7 -6.60 0.52 -4.03
N PHE A 8 -6.11 -0.28 -3.09
CA PHE A 8 -4.67 -0.46 -2.86
C PHE A 8 -4.30 -1.91 -3.09
N GLU A 9 -3.15 -2.15 -3.72
CA GLU A 9 -2.60 -3.48 -3.87
C GLU A 9 -1.16 -3.47 -3.37
N ILE A 10 -0.81 -4.44 -2.52
CA ILE A 10 0.59 -4.62 -2.12
C ILE A 10 1.34 -5.14 -3.33
N PHE A 11 2.21 -4.29 -3.88
CA PHE A 11 2.91 -4.56 -5.13
C PHE A 11 4.27 -5.21 -4.89
N GLU A 12 4.98 -4.76 -3.84
CA GLU A 12 6.27 -5.28 -3.43
C GLU A 12 6.37 -5.31 -1.92
N GLY A 13 7.26 -6.16 -1.42
CA GLY A 13 7.62 -6.21 -0.02
C GLY A 13 6.64 -7.00 0.82
N GLN A 14 7.04 -7.29 2.03
CA GLN A 14 6.26 -8.09 2.97
C GLN A 14 6.48 -7.54 4.38
N GLY A 15 6.09 -6.28 4.56
CA GLY A 15 6.23 -5.62 5.84
C GLY A 15 5.51 -6.37 6.94
N GLY A 16 6.14 -6.47 8.09
CA GLY A 16 5.61 -7.19 9.23
C GLY A 16 5.84 -8.68 9.19
N GLN A 17 6.48 -9.22 8.16
CA GLN A 17 6.80 -10.65 8.13
C GLN A 17 7.88 -11.01 9.15
N LEU A 18 7.56 -11.99 9.94
CA LEU A 18 8.45 -12.53 10.95
C LEU A 18 8.77 -13.99 10.62
N ALA A 19 9.91 -14.48 11.11
CA ALA A 19 10.25 -15.89 10.98
C ALA A 19 9.17 -16.74 11.64
N ARG A 20 8.87 -17.87 11.03
CA ARG A 20 7.89 -18.82 11.56
C ARG A 20 8.49 -20.18 11.71
N GLU A 21 8.06 -20.88 12.75
CA GLU A 21 8.37 -22.29 12.97
C GLU A 21 7.03 -23.00 13.14
N GLY A 22 6.56 -23.65 12.07
CA GLY A 22 5.18 -24.13 12.02
C GLY A 22 4.20 -22.97 12.01
N ASP A 23 3.27 -22.95 12.95
CA ASP A 23 2.31 -21.85 13.13
C ASP A 23 2.79 -20.80 14.14
N GLU A 24 3.95 -21.02 14.77
CA GLU A 24 4.47 -20.11 15.78
C GLU A 24 5.32 -19.01 15.15
N ILE A 25 5.07 -17.77 15.58
CA ILE A 25 5.85 -16.62 15.16
C ILE A 25 7.04 -16.46 16.10
N ILE A 26 8.24 -16.39 15.51
CA ILE A 26 9.47 -16.22 16.26
C ILE A 26 9.87 -14.74 16.22
N TYR A 27 9.87 -14.10 17.37
CA TYR A 27 10.26 -12.70 17.50
C TYR A 27 11.75 -12.60 17.81
N PRO A 28 12.50 -11.73 17.11
CA PRO A 28 13.91 -11.52 17.41
C PRO A 28 14.10 -10.74 18.71
N ASP A 29 15.29 -10.86 19.31
CA ASP A 29 15.63 -10.13 20.52
C ASP A 29 15.64 -8.63 20.33
N LYS A 30 16.04 -8.16 19.12
CA LYS A 30 16.06 -6.74 18.75
C LYS A 30 14.94 -6.48 17.76
N PHE A 31 13.74 -6.37 18.25
CA PHE A 31 12.54 -6.23 17.44
C PHE A 31 12.56 -4.96 16.58
N GLU A 32 13.13 -3.90 17.11
CA GLU A 32 13.23 -2.61 16.43
C GLU A 32 14.06 -2.66 15.13
N THR A 33 14.86 -3.69 14.93
CA THR A 33 15.62 -3.85 13.68
C THR A 33 14.76 -4.30 12.51
N LEU A 34 13.53 -4.75 12.78
CA LEU A 34 12.61 -5.23 11.75
C LEU A 34 11.70 -4.15 11.17
N GLY A 35 11.72 -2.96 11.75
CA GLY A 35 10.89 -1.86 11.31
C GLY A 35 9.53 -1.83 11.97
N ILE A 36 8.79 -0.76 11.70
CA ILE A 36 7.53 -0.48 12.38
C ILE A 36 6.42 -1.47 12.03
N CYS A 37 6.40 -1.98 10.80
CA CYS A 37 5.37 -2.94 10.39
C CYS A 37 5.41 -4.21 11.23
N ALA A 38 6.61 -4.75 11.48
CA ALA A 38 6.79 -5.91 12.31
C ALA A 38 6.38 -5.64 13.75
N TRP A 39 6.73 -4.45 14.26
CA TRP A 39 6.36 -4.04 15.60
C TRP A 39 4.84 -3.93 15.75
N MET A 40 4.17 -3.31 14.76
CA MET A 40 2.70 -3.20 14.74
C MET A 40 2.04 -4.57 14.71
N TYR A 41 2.56 -5.48 13.91
CA TYR A 41 2.03 -6.84 13.84
C TYR A 41 2.09 -7.54 15.21
N ARG A 42 3.20 -7.36 15.94
CA ARG A 42 3.31 -7.91 17.31
C ARG A 42 2.23 -7.35 18.23
N CYS A 43 1.88 -6.07 18.07
CA CYS A 43 0.91 -5.40 18.94
C CYS A 43 -0.53 -5.82 18.66
N ASP A 44 -0.91 -5.95 17.37
CA ASP A 44 -2.31 -6.17 17.00
C ASP A 44 -2.57 -7.39 16.11
N GLY A 45 -1.52 -8.04 15.62
CA GLY A 45 -1.64 -9.22 14.76
C GLY A 45 -2.20 -8.96 13.36
N GLN A 46 -2.37 -7.70 12.96
CA GLN A 46 -3.06 -7.35 11.72
C GLN A 46 -2.17 -6.74 10.64
N HIS A 47 -1.02 -6.17 11.00
CA HIS A 47 -0.17 -5.44 10.08
C HIS A 47 0.88 -6.32 9.40
N SER A 48 0.42 -7.42 8.82
CA SER A 48 1.26 -8.31 8.02
C SER A 48 0.73 -8.32 6.60
N TYR A 49 1.57 -7.91 5.65
CA TYR A 49 1.15 -7.74 4.27
C TYR A 49 1.79 -8.79 3.36
N GLN A 50 1.06 -9.16 2.31
CA GLN A 50 1.54 -10.09 1.28
C GLN A 50 1.31 -9.46 -0.10
N VAL A 51 2.25 -9.70 -1.01
CA VAL A 51 2.12 -9.24 -2.40
C VAL A 51 0.82 -9.77 -3.00
N GLY A 52 0.09 -8.88 -3.65
CA GLY A 52 -1.21 -9.18 -4.25
C GLY A 52 -2.40 -8.91 -3.34
N GLN A 53 -2.17 -8.67 -2.05
CA GLN A 53 -3.26 -8.35 -1.12
C GLN A 53 -3.88 -7.01 -1.48
N ARG A 54 -5.21 -6.95 -1.47
CA ARG A 54 -5.96 -5.74 -1.85
C ARG A 54 -6.76 -5.17 -0.71
N PHE A 55 -6.90 -3.86 -0.73
CA PHE A 55 -7.67 -3.08 0.24
C PHE A 55 -8.51 -2.04 -0.49
N ARG A 56 -9.65 -1.70 0.10
CA ARG A 56 -10.54 -0.65 -0.41
C ARG A 56 -10.39 0.62 0.41
N TYR A 57 -10.44 1.76 -0.26
CA TYR A 57 -10.47 3.04 0.41
C TYR A 57 -11.91 3.60 0.35
N PRO A 58 -12.47 4.11 1.45
CA PRO A 58 -11.87 4.17 2.81
C PRO A 58 -12.18 2.96 3.70
N GLU A 59 -12.90 1.95 3.22
CA GLU A 59 -13.45 0.88 4.06
C GLU A 59 -12.38 0.11 4.84
N ASP A 60 -11.23 -0.13 4.22
CA ASP A 60 -10.18 -0.97 4.80
C ASP A 60 -9.03 -0.19 5.43
N THR A 61 -9.17 1.14 5.61
CA THR A 61 -8.07 1.97 6.12
C THR A 61 -7.60 1.55 7.51
N GLY A 62 -8.48 1.02 8.34
CA GLY A 62 -8.13 0.51 9.66
C GLY A 62 -7.24 -0.74 9.65
N ARG A 63 -7.11 -1.38 8.50
CA ARG A 63 -6.25 -2.56 8.32
C ARG A 63 -4.85 -2.20 7.83
N LEU A 64 -4.60 -0.93 7.57
CA LEU A 64 -3.31 -0.45 7.07
C LEU A 64 -2.55 0.26 8.18
N CYS A 65 -1.23 0.12 8.15
CA CYS A 65 -0.36 0.84 9.05
C CYS A 65 -0.60 2.35 8.88
N PRO A 66 -0.83 3.11 9.97
CA PRO A 66 -1.08 4.55 9.86
C PRO A 66 0.06 5.31 9.19
N TRP A 67 1.29 4.87 9.36
CA TRP A 67 2.44 5.51 8.71
C TRP A 67 2.41 5.30 7.20
N LEU A 68 2.12 4.08 6.74
CA LEU A 68 1.94 3.80 5.31
C LEU A 68 0.78 4.61 4.74
N LEU A 69 -0.36 4.61 5.43
CA LEU A 69 -1.54 5.36 5.00
C LEU A 69 -1.24 6.85 4.89
N SER A 70 -0.52 7.40 5.85
CA SER A 70 -0.10 8.80 5.84
C SER A 70 0.79 9.12 4.62
N ALA A 71 1.69 8.22 4.26
CA ALA A 71 2.54 8.39 3.09
C ALA A 71 1.75 8.40 1.78
N MET A 72 0.61 7.68 1.74
CA MET A 72 -0.24 7.60 0.57
C MET A 72 -1.27 8.74 0.47
N ASP A 73 -1.50 9.46 1.56
CA ASP A 73 -2.66 10.36 1.66
C ASP A 73 -2.69 11.43 0.57
N ASN A 74 -1.59 12.08 0.29
CA ASN A 74 -1.53 13.10 -0.76
C ASN A 74 -1.91 12.51 -2.12
N MET A 75 -1.42 11.32 -2.44
CA MET A 75 -1.73 10.67 -3.70
C MET A 75 -3.18 10.21 -3.75
N ILE A 76 -3.72 9.72 -2.63
CA ILE A 76 -5.12 9.35 -2.54
C ILE A 76 -6.01 10.56 -2.87
N GLN A 77 -5.72 11.71 -2.27
CA GLN A 77 -6.51 12.91 -2.50
C GLN A 77 -6.40 13.38 -3.95
N ALA A 78 -5.20 13.36 -4.52
CA ALA A 78 -5.02 13.72 -5.93
C ALA A 78 -5.86 12.80 -6.84
N LEU A 79 -5.78 11.50 -6.62
CA LEU A 79 -6.51 10.53 -7.44
C LEU A 79 -8.03 10.66 -7.28
N ARG A 80 -8.52 10.89 -6.07
CA ARG A 80 -9.96 11.05 -5.80
C ARG A 80 -10.57 12.20 -6.59
N PHE A 81 -9.81 13.24 -6.82
CA PHE A 81 -10.29 14.43 -7.51
C PHE A 81 -9.85 14.50 -8.98
N GLY A 82 -9.42 13.38 -9.52
CA GLY A 82 -9.15 13.23 -10.95
C GLY A 82 -7.72 13.58 -11.36
N GLY A 83 -6.84 13.90 -10.40
CA GLY A 83 -5.46 14.24 -10.70
C GLY A 83 -4.54 13.01 -10.74
N THR A 84 -3.34 13.22 -11.25
CA THR A 84 -2.25 12.24 -11.22
C THR A 84 -0.95 12.96 -11.57
N LEU A 85 0.18 12.30 -11.30
CA LEU A 85 1.48 12.81 -11.71
C LEU A 85 1.79 12.34 -13.14
N PRO A 86 2.43 13.19 -13.98
CA PRO A 86 2.60 12.88 -15.40
C PRO A 86 3.72 11.88 -15.72
N TRP A 87 4.55 11.53 -14.74
CA TRP A 87 5.64 10.58 -14.95
C TRP A 87 5.11 9.17 -15.13
N MET A 88 5.45 8.54 -16.24
CA MET A 88 4.92 7.22 -16.60
C MET A 88 5.80 6.05 -16.16
N TYR A 89 7.07 6.29 -15.88
CA TYR A 89 8.05 5.23 -15.55
C TYR A 89 8.10 4.12 -16.60
N GLU A 90 8.04 4.51 -17.88
CA GLU A 90 8.03 3.56 -19.00
C GLU A 90 9.21 2.61 -18.98
N GLY A 91 8.93 1.33 -19.25
CA GLY A 91 9.95 0.28 -19.30
C GLY A 91 10.39 -0.23 -17.94
N THR A 92 9.86 0.33 -16.85
CA THR A 92 10.13 -0.16 -15.50
C THR A 92 8.94 -0.94 -14.96
N ARG A 93 9.14 -1.67 -13.86
CA ARG A 93 8.04 -2.38 -13.21
C ARG A 93 7.01 -1.46 -12.60
N TYR A 94 7.32 -0.18 -12.46
CA TYR A 94 6.41 0.84 -11.93
C TYR A 94 5.73 1.65 -13.02
N GLU A 95 5.73 1.13 -14.25
CA GLU A 95 5.05 1.78 -15.35
C GLU A 95 3.58 1.99 -15.01
N LYS A 96 3.11 3.22 -15.24
CA LYS A 96 1.76 3.60 -14.86
C LYS A 96 0.81 3.54 -16.04
N VAL A 97 -0.46 3.39 -15.72
CA VAL A 97 -1.57 3.57 -16.66
C VAL A 97 -2.29 4.84 -16.26
N ILE A 98 -2.56 5.71 -17.23
CA ILE A 98 -3.34 6.94 -16.99
C ILE A 98 -4.51 6.94 -17.97
N ASP A 99 -5.71 6.69 -17.43
CA ASP A 99 -6.95 6.69 -18.19
C ASP A 99 -8.04 7.34 -17.33
N PRO A 100 -8.38 8.61 -17.62
CA PRO A 100 -9.40 9.31 -16.82
C PRO A 100 -10.80 8.69 -16.91
N ASP A 101 -11.06 7.89 -17.93
CA ASP A 101 -12.36 7.23 -18.10
C ASP A 101 -12.33 5.75 -17.71
N GLY A 102 -11.21 5.26 -17.27
CA GLY A 102 -11.02 3.87 -16.86
C GLY A 102 -10.16 3.77 -15.61
N ILE A 103 -9.05 3.06 -15.74
CA ILE A 103 -8.14 2.79 -14.62
C ILE A 103 -6.90 3.66 -14.73
N THR A 104 -6.55 4.34 -13.64
CA THR A 104 -5.29 5.06 -13.47
C THR A 104 -4.57 4.46 -12.27
N THR A 105 -3.26 4.23 -12.42
CA THR A 105 -2.44 3.65 -11.36
C THR A 105 -1.35 4.61 -10.90
N GLU A 106 -0.96 4.48 -9.63
CA GLU A 106 0.18 5.15 -9.02
C GLU A 106 0.88 4.20 -8.05
N PHE A 107 2.12 4.54 -7.71
CA PHE A 107 2.89 3.73 -6.77
C PHE A 107 3.43 4.61 -5.66
N VAL A 108 3.32 4.13 -4.42
CA VAL A 108 3.84 4.82 -3.24
C VAL A 108 4.67 3.84 -2.42
N HIS A 109 5.86 4.27 -2.04
CA HIS A 109 6.76 3.49 -1.19
C HIS A 109 6.48 3.76 0.28
N CYS A 110 6.47 2.70 1.09
CA CYS A 110 6.36 2.84 2.54
C CYS A 110 7.56 3.63 3.09
N PRO A 111 7.34 4.59 3.99
CA PRO A 111 8.45 5.38 4.55
C PRO A 111 9.35 4.58 5.48
N ASP A 112 8.95 3.39 5.91
CA ASP A 112 9.80 2.51 6.71
C ASP A 112 10.81 1.81 5.80
N PRO A 113 12.10 2.13 5.87
CA PRO A 113 13.10 1.55 4.98
C PRO A 113 13.29 0.05 5.19
N ALA A 114 12.87 -0.48 6.33
CA ALA A 114 13.00 -1.91 6.62
C ALA A 114 11.86 -2.74 6.02
N SER A 115 10.74 -2.13 5.62
CA SER A 115 9.59 -2.87 5.12
C SER A 115 9.72 -3.27 3.66
N GLY A 116 10.33 -2.44 2.84
CA GLY A 116 10.40 -2.64 1.40
C GLY A 116 9.06 -2.61 0.68
N ILE A 117 8.00 -2.17 1.35
CA ILE A 117 6.66 -2.19 0.78
C ILE A 117 6.49 -1.09 -0.25
N VAL A 118 5.96 -1.47 -1.42
CA VAL A 118 5.45 -0.56 -2.43
C VAL A 118 3.98 -0.90 -2.64
N VAL A 119 3.13 0.12 -2.57
CA VAL A 119 1.69 -0.02 -2.78
C VAL A 119 1.34 0.52 -4.16
N LYS A 120 0.58 -0.26 -4.90
CA LYS A 120 -0.04 0.19 -6.15
C LYS A 120 -1.41 0.76 -5.81
N LEU A 121 -1.60 2.05 -6.07
CA LEU A 121 -2.90 2.68 -5.94
C LEU A 121 -3.63 2.56 -7.27
N ILE A 122 -4.89 2.11 -7.22
CA ILE A 122 -5.70 1.87 -8.41
C ILE A 122 -6.94 2.73 -8.31
N ARG A 123 -7.08 3.65 -9.26
CA ARG A 123 -8.27 4.48 -9.38
C ARG A 123 -9.12 3.99 -10.54
N THR A 124 -10.37 3.72 -10.28
CA THR A 124 -11.32 3.32 -11.32
C THR A 124 -12.42 4.36 -11.44
N ALA A 125 -12.65 4.85 -12.65
CA ALA A 125 -13.76 5.76 -12.91
C ALA A 125 -15.08 5.00 -12.74
N ILE A 126 -16.03 5.62 -12.03
CA ILE A 126 -17.35 5.03 -11.76
C ILE A 126 -18.38 5.85 -12.52
N GLU A 127 -19.25 5.18 -13.26
CA GLU A 127 -20.36 5.86 -13.93
C GLU A 127 -21.38 6.36 -12.91
N ASP A 128 -21.87 7.56 -13.14
CA ASP A 128 -22.95 8.16 -12.35
C ASP A 128 -24.30 7.57 -12.73
#